data_6a9a36bf46946d3c4c9c2af1e6b52de6
#
_entry.id   6a9a36bf46946d3c4c9c2af1e6b52de6
#
_cell.length_a   1.000
_cell.length_b   1.000
_cell.length_c   1.000
_cell.angle_alpha   90.00
_cell.angle_beta   90.00
_cell.angle_gamma   90.00
#
_symmetry.space_group_name_H-M   'P 1'
#
loop_
_entity.id
_entity.type
_entity.pdbx_description
1 polymer ?
#
loop_
_entity_poly.entity_id
_entity_poly.type
_entity_poly.pdbx_seq_one_letter_code
_entity_poly.pdbx_strand_id
1 'polypeptide(L)'
;MTPVADLSKTLDLSILRNKSALVTGGASGLGALIATSLAENGACVTIADINEELAKEFVSALSTKGLHLNYASTDVTDWQSQVNAFKNAIEFSSGRSIDVVVAAAGVPGQAFITQDEEPPSLEKDPPQPRSVGLNLDVNAKGVYYTSKLAQHYFALPPSSETKAAPDFRKALVVISSLAGYLELDNVDYTASKWAIRGLFRSIRSKMEDLGYRINLIAPWIMDTPMSKDFADMCRKVGFPVGDADDVAKAVIRCAADHTLYGRALAIGPTETFDLRDDLEGLNAGIKMKEFLEGEAKEFMEFFGQRV
;
A
#
# COMPACT_ATOMS: atom_id res chain seq x y z
N MET A 1 -12.45 4.15 18.36
CA MET A 1 -12.40 4.66 16.97
C MET A 1 -11.09 5.41 16.77
N THR A 2 -10.42 5.20 15.66
CA THR A 2 -9.23 5.97 15.30
C THR A 2 -9.62 7.43 15.02
N PRO A 3 -8.86 8.42 15.49
CA PRO A 3 -9.18 9.82 15.21
C PRO A 3 -9.10 10.11 13.72
N VAL A 4 -9.90 11.06 13.24
CA VAL A 4 -9.83 11.56 11.86
C VAL A 4 -8.42 12.14 11.59
N ALA A 5 -7.91 11.92 10.38
CA ALA A 5 -6.58 12.42 10.01
C ALA A 5 -6.55 13.95 9.98
N ASP A 6 -5.63 14.55 10.73
CA ASP A 6 -5.30 15.99 10.59
C ASP A 6 -4.19 16.13 9.53
N LEU A 7 -4.60 16.42 8.30
CA LEU A 7 -3.69 16.58 7.17
C LEU A 7 -3.05 17.96 7.10
N SER A 8 -3.49 18.92 7.92
CA SER A 8 -2.92 20.28 7.99
C SER A 8 -1.64 20.38 8.82
N LYS A 9 -1.40 19.40 9.69
CA LYS A 9 -0.27 19.36 10.59
C LYS A 9 1.07 19.38 9.85
N THR A 10 1.94 20.30 10.20
CA THR A 10 3.35 20.29 9.77
C THR A 10 4.10 19.20 10.51
N LEU A 11 4.88 18.42 9.77
CA LEU A 11 5.62 17.27 10.30
C LEU A 11 7.12 17.55 10.35
N ASP A 12 7.77 17.06 11.39
CA ASP A 12 9.22 16.93 11.41
C ASP A 12 9.63 15.63 10.70
N LEU A 13 10.06 15.75 9.46
CA LEU A 13 10.47 14.60 8.65
C LEU A 13 11.86 14.06 9.03
N SER A 14 12.62 14.76 9.87
CA SER A 14 13.91 14.29 10.37
C SER A 14 13.80 12.98 11.16
N ILE A 15 12.61 12.66 11.66
CA ILE A 15 12.28 11.41 12.33
C ILE A 15 12.50 10.16 11.44
N LEU A 16 12.47 10.32 10.10
CA LEU A 16 12.74 9.26 9.14
C LEU A 16 14.23 8.99 8.93
N ARG A 17 15.11 9.86 9.43
CA ARG A 17 16.56 9.71 9.25
C ARG A 17 17.06 8.42 9.89
N ASN A 18 17.83 7.65 9.11
CA ASN A 18 18.38 6.35 9.48
C ASN A 18 17.31 5.29 9.81
N LYS A 19 16.04 5.52 9.46
CA LYS A 19 15.01 4.48 9.54
C LYS A 19 15.11 3.53 8.36
N SER A 20 14.87 2.25 8.60
CA SER A 20 14.83 1.25 7.56
C SER A 20 13.46 1.22 6.90
N ALA A 21 13.43 1.29 5.57
CA ALA A 21 12.20 1.20 4.79
C ALA A 21 12.29 0.12 3.72
N LEU A 22 11.22 -0.65 3.54
CA LEU A 22 11.05 -1.60 2.44
C LEU A 22 9.87 -1.15 1.57
N VAL A 23 10.09 -1.03 0.26
CA VAL A 23 9.05 -0.64 -0.71
C VAL A 23 8.93 -1.74 -1.77
N THR A 24 7.81 -2.47 -1.79
CA THR A 24 7.54 -3.44 -2.86
C THR A 24 7.05 -2.73 -4.13
N GLY A 25 7.44 -3.23 -5.32
CA GLY A 25 7.22 -2.51 -6.60
C GLY A 25 8.00 -1.21 -6.67
N GLY A 26 9.16 -1.14 -6.02
CA GLY A 26 9.92 0.08 -5.78
C GLY A 26 10.76 0.57 -6.94
N ALA A 27 10.87 -0.18 -8.05
CA ALA A 27 11.71 0.21 -9.17
C ALA A 27 11.00 1.12 -10.20
N SER A 28 9.68 1.27 -10.11
CA SER A 28 8.91 2.06 -11.08
C SER A 28 7.70 2.77 -10.47
N GLY A 29 7.10 3.69 -11.22
CA GLY A 29 5.83 4.33 -10.90
C GLY A 29 5.77 4.92 -9.49
N LEU A 30 4.67 4.68 -8.80
CA LEU A 30 4.45 5.18 -7.43
C LEU A 30 5.49 4.66 -6.44
N GLY A 31 5.89 3.38 -6.57
CA GLY A 31 6.88 2.78 -5.69
C GLY A 31 8.24 3.49 -5.78
N ALA A 32 8.68 3.85 -6.97
CA ALA A 32 9.93 4.60 -7.19
C ALA A 32 9.88 6.01 -6.60
N LEU A 33 8.77 6.73 -6.78
CA LEU A 33 8.57 8.07 -6.18
C LEU A 33 8.59 7.98 -4.65
N ILE A 34 7.89 7.00 -4.08
CA ILE A 34 7.85 6.75 -2.64
C ILE A 34 9.25 6.42 -2.10
N ALA A 35 9.98 5.52 -2.78
CA ALA A 35 11.34 5.12 -2.39
C ALA A 35 12.31 6.30 -2.44
N THR A 36 12.22 7.12 -3.49
CA THR A 36 13.01 8.37 -3.62
C THR A 36 12.71 9.30 -2.46
N SER A 37 11.44 9.59 -2.21
CA SER A 37 11.03 10.53 -1.14
C SER A 37 11.44 10.05 0.25
N LEU A 38 11.35 8.75 0.55
CA LEU A 38 11.85 8.18 1.81
C LEU A 38 13.37 8.37 1.94
N ALA A 39 14.13 8.09 0.88
CA ALA A 39 15.59 8.23 0.88
C ALA A 39 16.03 9.70 1.01
N GLU A 40 15.36 10.64 0.34
CA GLU A 40 15.61 12.08 0.45
C GLU A 40 15.37 12.61 1.87
N ASN A 41 14.46 11.97 2.62
CA ASN A 41 14.25 12.25 4.05
C ASN A 41 15.19 11.46 4.98
N GLY A 42 16.23 10.82 4.40
CA GLY A 42 17.30 10.17 5.13
C GLY A 42 17.04 8.76 5.59
N ALA A 43 16.01 8.09 5.08
CA ALA A 43 15.79 6.67 5.33
C ALA A 43 16.79 5.79 4.57
N CYS A 44 17.09 4.61 5.11
CA CYS A 44 17.78 3.51 4.43
C CYS A 44 16.73 2.68 3.69
N VAL A 45 16.64 2.79 2.37
CA VAL A 45 15.53 2.21 1.60
C VAL A 45 15.97 0.98 0.84
N THR A 46 15.27 -0.13 1.03
CA THR A 46 15.37 -1.30 0.15
C THR A 46 14.16 -1.32 -0.78
N ILE A 47 14.39 -1.31 -2.08
CA ILE A 47 13.33 -1.57 -3.05
C ILE A 47 13.26 -3.06 -3.35
N ALA A 48 12.05 -3.61 -3.34
CA ALA A 48 11.75 -5.00 -3.67
C ALA A 48 10.95 -5.01 -4.97
N ASP A 49 11.55 -5.50 -6.05
CA ASP A 49 10.93 -5.48 -7.37
C ASP A 49 11.27 -6.75 -8.16
N ILE A 50 10.35 -7.19 -9.00
CA ILE A 50 10.58 -8.34 -9.88
C ILE A 50 11.52 -8.00 -11.03
N ASN A 51 11.58 -6.74 -11.43
CA ASN A 51 12.50 -6.24 -12.46
C ASN A 51 13.84 -5.84 -11.84
N GLU A 52 14.72 -6.84 -11.71
CA GLU A 52 16.01 -6.67 -11.08
C GLU A 52 16.90 -5.64 -11.81
N GLU A 53 16.87 -5.60 -13.14
CA GLU A 53 17.70 -4.68 -13.92
C GLU A 53 17.28 -3.24 -13.69
N LEU A 54 15.98 -2.96 -13.80
CA LEU A 54 15.44 -1.63 -13.52
C LEU A 54 15.73 -1.21 -12.07
N ALA A 55 15.64 -2.13 -11.12
CA ALA A 55 15.95 -1.88 -9.72
C ALA A 55 17.42 -1.50 -9.51
N LYS A 56 18.35 -2.19 -10.18
CA LYS A 56 19.80 -1.87 -10.16
C LYS A 56 20.09 -0.49 -10.71
N GLU A 57 19.52 -0.16 -11.87
CA GLU A 57 19.69 1.15 -12.51
C GLU A 57 19.16 2.27 -11.61
N PHE A 58 17.96 2.08 -11.07
CA PHE A 58 17.32 3.04 -10.17
C PHE A 58 18.16 3.30 -8.91
N VAL A 59 18.60 2.25 -8.23
CA VAL A 59 19.44 2.35 -7.02
C VAL A 59 20.78 3.02 -7.36
N SER A 60 21.43 2.63 -8.46
CA SER A 60 22.68 3.23 -8.90
C SER A 60 22.53 4.74 -9.14
N ALA A 61 21.50 5.16 -9.85
CA ALA A 61 21.24 6.56 -10.15
C ALA A 61 21.03 7.42 -8.89
N LEU A 62 20.32 6.89 -7.89
CA LEU A 62 20.06 7.62 -6.63
C LEU A 62 21.25 7.58 -5.67
N SER A 63 22.02 6.50 -5.65
CA SER A 63 23.25 6.39 -4.84
C SER A 63 24.31 7.40 -5.26
N THR A 64 24.41 7.74 -6.55
CA THR A 64 25.30 8.82 -7.03
C THR A 64 24.94 10.20 -6.46
N LYS A 65 23.69 10.37 -6.01
CA LYS A 65 23.21 11.59 -5.32
C LYS A 65 23.44 11.55 -3.80
N GLY A 66 24.09 10.50 -3.29
CA GLY A 66 24.34 10.32 -1.85
C GLY A 66 23.15 9.77 -1.06
N LEU A 67 22.14 9.25 -1.72
CA LEU A 67 20.99 8.63 -1.08
C LEU A 67 21.28 7.16 -0.72
N HIS A 68 20.74 6.67 0.38
CA HIS A 68 20.98 5.33 0.90
C HIS A 68 19.91 4.36 0.43
N LEU A 69 20.16 3.67 -0.70
CA LEU A 69 19.27 2.67 -1.25
C LEU A 69 20.02 1.38 -1.58
N ASN A 70 19.28 0.27 -1.47
CA ASN A 70 19.63 -1.00 -2.10
C ASN A 70 18.39 -1.64 -2.72
N TYR A 71 18.55 -2.81 -3.36
CA TYR A 71 17.45 -3.55 -3.95
C TYR A 71 17.49 -5.03 -3.57
N ALA A 72 16.31 -5.67 -3.69
CA ALA A 72 16.13 -7.11 -3.62
C ALA A 72 15.24 -7.55 -4.79
N SER A 73 15.74 -8.45 -5.64
CA SER A 73 14.92 -9.09 -6.68
C SER A 73 13.80 -9.89 -6.00
N THR A 74 12.55 -9.52 -6.25
CA THR A 74 11.43 -10.00 -5.44
C THR A 74 10.16 -10.21 -6.25
N ASP A 75 9.71 -11.45 -6.31
CA ASP A 75 8.33 -11.78 -6.70
C ASP A 75 7.44 -11.71 -5.46
N VAL A 76 6.52 -10.75 -5.42
CA VAL A 76 5.61 -10.58 -4.28
C VAL A 76 4.58 -11.71 -4.16
N THR A 77 4.40 -12.52 -5.19
CA THR A 77 3.51 -13.70 -5.15
C THR A 77 4.15 -14.92 -4.50
N ASP A 78 5.47 -14.89 -4.31
CA ASP A 78 6.27 -15.92 -3.64
C ASP A 78 6.63 -15.50 -2.22
N TRP A 79 6.25 -16.33 -1.25
CA TRP A 79 6.49 -16.09 0.17
C TRP A 79 7.96 -15.99 0.52
N GLN A 80 8.78 -16.93 0.01
CA GLN A 80 10.20 -16.97 0.34
C GLN A 80 10.96 -15.80 -0.29
N SER A 81 10.57 -15.39 -1.49
CA SER A 81 11.10 -14.20 -2.15
C SER A 81 10.90 -12.95 -1.28
N GLN A 82 9.68 -12.75 -0.76
CA GLN A 82 9.41 -11.65 0.17
C GLN A 82 10.19 -11.77 1.49
N VAL A 83 10.28 -12.97 2.08
CA VAL A 83 11.12 -13.20 3.29
C VAL A 83 12.55 -12.74 3.05
N ASN A 84 13.12 -13.07 1.89
CA ASN A 84 14.49 -12.66 1.55
C ASN A 84 14.61 -11.14 1.41
N ALA A 85 13.61 -10.47 0.81
CA ALA A 85 13.58 -9.01 0.72
C ALA A 85 13.57 -8.32 2.10
N PHE A 86 12.75 -8.82 3.03
CA PHE A 86 12.73 -8.31 4.41
C PHE A 86 14.07 -8.49 5.11
N LYS A 87 14.70 -9.68 4.99
CA LYS A 87 16.03 -9.93 5.56
C LYS A 87 17.08 -8.98 4.97
N ASN A 88 17.08 -8.82 3.65
CA ASN A 88 17.97 -7.90 2.97
C ASN A 88 17.79 -6.45 3.49
N ALA A 89 16.55 -5.96 3.64
CA ALA A 89 16.27 -4.63 4.17
C ALA A 89 16.78 -4.45 5.61
N ILE A 90 16.60 -5.46 6.45
CA ILE A 90 17.07 -5.46 7.84
C ILE A 90 18.60 -5.46 7.90
N GLU A 91 19.26 -6.25 7.07
CA GLU A 91 20.71 -6.34 7.00
C GLU A 91 21.36 -5.07 6.45
N PHE A 92 20.71 -4.42 5.50
CA PHE A 92 21.15 -3.16 4.91
C PHE A 92 21.05 -1.99 5.91
N SER A 93 20.09 -2.02 6.81
CA SER A 93 19.89 -0.96 7.78
C SER A 93 20.93 -0.97 8.88
N SER A 94 21.45 0.20 9.26
CA SER A 94 22.40 0.34 10.39
C SER A 94 21.79 -0.13 11.72
N GLY A 95 20.46 -0.01 11.88
CA GLY A 95 19.73 -0.46 13.06
C GLY A 95 19.40 -1.94 13.09
N ARG A 96 19.69 -2.69 12.01
CA ARG A 96 19.28 -4.08 11.82
C ARG A 96 17.80 -4.31 12.18
N SER A 97 16.96 -3.36 11.78
CA SER A 97 15.52 -3.35 12.02
C SER A 97 14.78 -3.06 10.71
N ILE A 98 13.48 -3.22 10.73
CA ILE A 98 12.58 -2.67 9.72
C ILE A 98 11.59 -1.74 10.42
N ASP A 99 11.46 -0.51 9.94
CA ASP A 99 10.70 0.57 10.58
C ASP A 99 9.49 1.00 9.76
N VAL A 100 9.63 1.02 8.43
CA VAL A 100 8.58 1.39 7.49
C VAL A 100 8.47 0.33 6.40
N VAL A 101 7.27 -0.13 6.14
CA VAL A 101 6.99 -1.05 5.02
C VAL A 101 5.90 -0.43 4.15
N VAL A 102 6.16 -0.37 2.84
CA VAL A 102 5.19 0.13 1.85
C VAL A 102 4.87 -1.00 0.87
N ALA A 103 3.64 -1.48 0.92
CA ALA A 103 3.13 -2.49 0.00
C ALA A 103 2.58 -1.78 -1.25
N ALA A 104 3.46 -1.50 -2.24
CA ALA A 104 3.13 -0.72 -3.44
C ALA A 104 3.18 -1.54 -4.75
N ALA A 105 3.64 -2.79 -4.72
CA ALA A 105 3.59 -3.66 -5.88
C ALA A 105 2.16 -3.87 -6.37
N GLY A 106 1.95 -3.76 -7.68
CA GLY A 106 0.65 -3.94 -8.28
C GLY A 106 0.72 -4.06 -9.80
N VAL A 107 -0.31 -4.65 -10.38
CA VAL A 107 -0.50 -4.80 -11.82
C VAL A 107 -1.87 -4.24 -12.23
N PRO A 108 -2.01 -3.75 -13.49
CA PRO A 108 -3.29 -3.25 -14.00
C PRO A 108 -4.28 -4.39 -14.23
N GLY A 109 -5.57 -4.06 -14.31
CA GLY A 109 -6.62 -4.99 -14.65
C GLY A 109 -7.09 -4.89 -16.10
N GLN A 110 -8.10 -5.70 -16.41
CA GLN A 110 -8.77 -5.73 -17.71
C GLN A 110 -10.27 -5.55 -17.54
N ALA A 111 -10.94 -5.08 -18.59
CA ALA A 111 -12.39 -5.03 -18.63
C ALA A 111 -12.99 -6.46 -18.56
N PHE A 112 -14.13 -6.60 -17.87
CA PHE A 112 -14.81 -7.89 -17.76
C PHE A 112 -15.48 -8.30 -19.08
N ILE A 113 -16.04 -7.32 -19.80
CA ILE A 113 -16.65 -7.52 -21.12
C ILE A 113 -15.76 -6.84 -22.14
N THR A 114 -15.25 -7.61 -23.10
CA THR A 114 -14.45 -7.10 -24.22
C THR A 114 -15.25 -7.11 -25.51
N GLN A 115 -15.00 -6.13 -26.40
CA GLN A 115 -15.74 -6.01 -27.66
C GLN A 115 -15.37 -7.14 -28.66
N ASP A 116 -14.28 -7.84 -28.42
CA ASP A 116 -13.73 -8.87 -29.31
C ASP A 116 -14.13 -10.29 -28.86
N GLU A 117 -15.09 -10.43 -27.96
CA GLU A 117 -15.56 -11.76 -27.53
C GLU A 117 -16.27 -12.47 -28.70
N GLU A 118 -15.81 -13.67 -29.00
CA GLU A 118 -16.48 -14.51 -29.99
C GLU A 118 -17.90 -14.87 -29.51
N PRO A 119 -18.88 -15.00 -30.44
CA PRO A 119 -20.21 -15.48 -30.08
C PRO A 119 -20.14 -16.82 -29.33
N PRO A 120 -20.97 -17.02 -28.30
CA PRO A 120 -20.95 -18.29 -27.54
C PRO A 120 -21.29 -19.48 -28.43
N SER A 121 -20.57 -20.56 -28.23
CA SER A 121 -20.76 -21.82 -28.96
C SER A 121 -20.61 -22.99 -27.99
N LEU A 122 -21.33 -24.10 -28.26
CA LEU A 122 -21.17 -25.34 -27.50
C LEU A 122 -20.02 -26.19 -28.03
N GLU A 123 -19.54 -25.92 -29.25
CA GLU A 123 -18.46 -26.66 -29.90
C GLU A 123 -17.07 -26.11 -29.55
N LYS A 124 -17.01 -24.89 -28.99
CA LYS A 124 -15.77 -24.21 -28.63
C LYS A 124 -15.83 -23.70 -27.21
N ASP A 125 -14.92 -24.14 -26.38
CA ASP A 125 -14.79 -23.65 -25.02
C ASP A 125 -14.38 -22.17 -25.00
N PRO A 126 -14.95 -21.34 -24.07
CA PRO A 126 -14.52 -19.96 -23.92
C PRO A 126 -13.08 -19.90 -23.39
N PRO A 127 -12.32 -18.85 -23.74
CA PRO A 127 -10.98 -18.67 -23.20
C PRO A 127 -11.03 -18.45 -21.68
N GLN A 128 -10.08 -19.05 -20.96
CA GLN A 128 -9.95 -18.84 -19.54
C GLN A 128 -9.48 -17.39 -19.24
N PRO A 129 -10.15 -16.64 -18.37
CA PRO A 129 -9.67 -15.33 -17.91
C PRO A 129 -8.34 -15.49 -17.15
N ARG A 130 -7.25 -14.97 -17.71
CA ARG A 130 -5.91 -15.07 -17.09
C ARG A 130 -5.58 -13.91 -16.17
N SER A 131 -6.13 -12.74 -16.43
CA SER A 131 -5.85 -11.52 -15.67
C SER A 131 -6.29 -11.59 -14.21
N VAL A 132 -7.42 -12.22 -13.92
CA VAL A 132 -7.95 -12.33 -12.56
C VAL A 132 -6.97 -13.05 -11.61
N GLY A 133 -6.33 -14.13 -12.06
CA GLY A 133 -5.33 -14.83 -11.26
C GLY A 133 -4.15 -13.94 -10.92
N LEU A 134 -3.57 -13.26 -11.92
CA LEU A 134 -2.44 -12.36 -11.73
C LEU A 134 -2.79 -11.17 -10.81
N ASN A 135 -3.96 -10.55 -11.00
CA ASN A 135 -4.38 -9.43 -10.16
C ASN A 135 -4.57 -9.83 -8.70
N LEU A 136 -5.23 -10.96 -8.43
CA LEU A 136 -5.40 -11.44 -7.06
C LEU A 136 -4.07 -11.89 -6.46
N ASP A 137 -3.19 -12.53 -7.22
CA ASP A 137 -1.89 -12.99 -6.74
C ASP A 137 -0.97 -11.82 -6.40
N VAL A 138 -0.84 -10.82 -7.27
CA VAL A 138 0.05 -9.67 -7.04
C VAL A 138 -0.61 -8.67 -6.09
N ASN A 139 -1.79 -8.14 -6.47
CA ASN A 139 -2.40 -7.01 -5.77
C ASN A 139 -3.00 -7.38 -4.42
N ALA A 140 -3.49 -8.61 -4.22
CA ALA A 140 -4.12 -9.03 -2.97
C ALA A 140 -3.23 -9.97 -2.14
N LYS A 141 -2.86 -11.15 -2.67
CA LYS A 141 -2.01 -12.11 -1.95
C LYS A 141 -0.63 -11.54 -1.65
N GLY A 142 0.01 -10.86 -2.62
CA GLY A 142 1.30 -10.21 -2.44
C GLY A 142 1.28 -9.18 -1.32
N VAL A 143 0.24 -8.33 -1.28
CA VAL A 143 0.04 -7.35 -0.20
C VAL A 143 -0.25 -8.02 1.15
N TYR A 144 -1.02 -9.13 1.15
CA TYR A 144 -1.23 -9.92 2.37
C TYR A 144 0.10 -10.47 2.92
N TYR A 145 0.96 -11.03 2.06
CA TYR A 145 2.27 -11.54 2.47
C TYR A 145 3.16 -10.43 3.02
N THR A 146 3.25 -9.30 2.32
CA THR A 146 3.98 -8.11 2.78
C THR A 146 3.49 -7.66 4.15
N SER A 147 2.17 -7.58 4.35
CA SER A 147 1.57 -7.16 5.62
C SER A 147 1.86 -8.14 6.76
N LYS A 148 1.82 -9.44 6.47
CA LYS A 148 2.12 -10.49 7.46
C LYS A 148 3.58 -10.50 7.85
N LEU A 149 4.49 -10.32 6.90
CA LEU A 149 5.92 -10.21 7.14
C LEU A 149 6.27 -8.90 7.88
N ALA A 150 5.62 -7.79 7.55
CA ALA A 150 5.77 -6.55 8.31
C ALA A 150 5.41 -6.75 9.78
N GLN A 151 4.25 -7.33 10.07
CA GLN A 151 3.85 -7.66 11.45
C GLN A 151 4.89 -8.53 12.17
N HIS A 152 5.44 -9.53 11.49
CA HIS A 152 6.43 -10.44 12.06
C HIS A 152 7.76 -9.71 12.34
N TYR A 153 8.31 -9.03 11.34
CA TYR A 153 9.63 -8.40 11.48
C TYR A 153 9.61 -7.09 12.27
N PHE A 154 8.47 -6.43 12.40
CA PHE A 154 8.33 -5.30 13.32
C PHE A 154 8.59 -5.70 14.79
N ALA A 155 8.34 -6.95 15.14
CA ALA A 155 8.60 -7.47 16.49
C ALA A 155 10.09 -7.70 16.79
N LEU A 156 10.99 -7.64 15.81
CA LEU A 156 12.42 -7.78 16.07
C LEU A 156 12.91 -6.67 17.00
N PRO A 157 13.65 -7.01 18.06
CA PRO A 157 14.25 -6.03 18.92
C PRO A 157 15.31 -5.22 18.15
N PRO A 158 15.45 -3.92 18.45
CA PRO A 158 16.53 -3.13 17.86
C PRO A 158 17.88 -3.72 18.27
N SER A 159 18.90 -3.57 17.41
CA SER A 159 20.24 -4.00 17.75
C SER A 159 20.75 -3.24 19.00
N SER A 160 21.53 -3.91 19.86
CA SER A 160 22.10 -3.31 21.08
C SER A 160 23.02 -2.10 20.79
N GLU A 161 23.47 -1.95 19.55
CA GLU A 161 24.39 -0.87 19.13
C GLU A 161 23.65 0.42 18.74
N THR A 162 22.36 0.33 18.45
CA THR A 162 21.54 1.50 18.13
C THR A 162 20.65 1.84 19.31
N LYS A 163 20.87 3.01 19.91
CA LYS A 163 19.85 3.59 20.80
C LYS A 163 18.60 3.80 19.94
N ALA A 164 17.60 2.94 20.10
CA ALA A 164 16.30 3.15 19.50
C ALA A 164 15.87 4.58 19.83
N ALA A 165 15.50 5.37 18.82
CA ALA A 165 14.78 6.59 19.08
C ALA A 165 13.52 6.16 19.86
N PRO A 166 13.32 6.60 21.12
CA PRO A 166 12.38 5.96 22.04
C PRO A 166 10.93 6.00 21.56
N ASP A 167 10.61 6.76 20.53
CA ASP A 167 9.23 7.09 20.18
C ASP A 167 8.83 6.75 18.72
N PHE A 168 9.69 6.06 17.94
CA PHE A 168 9.29 5.72 16.56
C PHE A 168 8.37 4.50 16.51
N ARG A 169 7.07 4.73 16.25
CA ARG A 169 6.10 3.66 16.01
C ARG A 169 6.22 3.19 14.56
N LYS A 170 6.59 1.93 14.39
CA LYS A 170 6.74 1.29 13.07
C LYS A 170 5.46 1.38 12.24
N ALA A 171 5.60 1.54 10.93
CA ALA A 171 4.49 1.84 10.04
C ALA A 171 4.42 0.92 8.82
N LEU A 172 3.26 0.34 8.59
CA LEU A 172 2.87 -0.31 7.34
C LEU A 172 1.97 0.64 6.55
N VAL A 173 2.30 0.91 5.30
CA VAL A 173 1.46 1.66 4.36
C VAL A 173 1.08 0.76 3.20
N VAL A 174 -0.21 0.63 2.96
CA VAL A 174 -0.74 -0.24 1.91
C VAL A 174 -1.28 0.62 0.77
N ILE A 175 -0.79 0.40 -0.44
CA ILE A 175 -1.26 1.13 -1.62
C ILE A 175 -2.42 0.38 -2.26
N SER A 176 -3.62 0.90 -2.03
CA SER A 176 -4.85 0.45 -2.69
C SER A 176 -5.13 1.31 -3.95
N SER A 177 -6.35 1.74 -4.12
CA SER A 177 -6.85 2.65 -5.16
C SER A 177 -8.24 3.10 -4.75
N LEU A 178 -8.75 4.19 -5.32
CA LEU A 178 -10.18 4.50 -5.28
C LEU A 178 -11.04 3.44 -5.96
N ALA A 179 -10.45 2.57 -6.82
CA ALA A 179 -11.11 1.35 -7.30
C ALA A 179 -11.54 0.39 -6.17
N GLY A 180 -10.95 0.46 -4.97
CA GLY A 180 -11.40 -0.26 -3.79
C GLY A 180 -12.66 0.32 -3.12
N TYR A 181 -13.23 1.40 -3.68
CA TYR A 181 -14.38 2.15 -3.18
C TYR A 181 -15.44 2.45 -4.24
N LEU A 182 -15.10 2.26 -5.52
CA LEU A 182 -15.91 2.62 -6.67
C LEU A 182 -16.25 1.36 -7.49
N GLU A 183 -17.31 1.45 -8.29
CA GLU A 183 -17.67 0.47 -9.30
C GLU A 183 -16.99 0.85 -10.61
N LEU A 184 -16.00 0.07 -11.03
CA LEU A 184 -15.24 0.29 -12.26
C LEU A 184 -15.22 -0.96 -13.13
N ASP A 185 -15.13 -0.78 -14.44
CA ASP A 185 -15.21 -1.87 -15.42
C ASP A 185 -13.97 -2.80 -15.44
N ASN A 186 -12.83 -2.35 -14.94
CA ASN A 186 -11.65 -3.21 -14.73
C ASN A 186 -11.83 -4.13 -13.51
N VAL A 187 -12.72 -5.11 -13.65
CA VAL A 187 -13.32 -5.88 -12.56
C VAL A 187 -12.30 -6.65 -11.73
N ASP A 188 -11.31 -7.28 -12.35
CA ASP A 188 -10.26 -8.02 -11.67
C ASP A 188 -9.36 -7.12 -10.81
N TYR A 189 -8.99 -5.94 -11.32
CA TYR A 189 -8.27 -4.92 -10.55
C TYR A 189 -9.13 -4.41 -9.40
N THR A 190 -10.37 -4.02 -9.69
CA THR A 190 -11.34 -3.55 -8.70
C THR A 190 -11.51 -4.58 -7.58
N ALA A 191 -11.76 -5.85 -7.92
CA ALA A 191 -11.88 -6.94 -6.94
C ALA A 191 -10.62 -7.07 -6.06
N SER A 192 -9.43 -6.96 -6.66
CA SER A 192 -8.16 -7.02 -5.92
C SER A 192 -8.01 -5.83 -4.95
N LYS A 193 -8.45 -4.61 -5.34
CA LYS A 193 -8.37 -3.41 -4.49
C LYS A 193 -9.43 -3.39 -3.37
N TRP A 194 -10.59 -3.99 -3.60
CA TRP A 194 -11.56 -4.29 -2.52
C TRP A 194 -10.99 -5.30 -1.52
N ALA A 195 -10.28 -6.34 -1.99
CA ALA A 195 -9.61 -7.29 -1.11
C ALA A 195 -8.57 -6.61 -0.21
N ILE A 196 -7.78 -5.66 -0.73
CA ILE A 196 -6.83 -4.86 0.06
C ILE A 196 -7.55 -4.03 1.12
N ARG A 197 -8.65 -3.35 0.75
CA ARG A 197 -9.47 -2.59 1.71
C ARG A 197 -9.98 -3.50 2.83
N GLY A 198 -10.49 -4.69 2.49
CA GLY A 198 -10.93 -5.70 3.44
C GLY A 198 -9.82 -6.15 4.38
N LEU A 199 -8.62 -6.44 3.84
CA LEU A 199 -7.42 -6.78 4.62
C LEU A 199 -7.07 -5.65 5.60
N PHE A 200 -6.93 -4.43 5.11
CA PHE A 200 -6.61 -3.25 5.92
C PHE A 200 -7.58 -3.09 7.10
N ARG A 201 -8.89 -3.13 6.83
CA ARG A 201 -9.93 -3.00 7.85
C ARG A 201 -9.85 -4.10 8.90
N SER A 202 -9.53 -5.33 8.48
CA SER A 202 -9.47 -6.51 9.37
C SER A 202 -8.26 -6.50 10.30
N ILE A 203 -7.13 -5.89 9.91
CA ILE A 203 -5.89 -5.96 10.69
C ILE A 203 -5.55 -4.66 11.41
N ARG A 204 -6.17 -3.52 11.10
CA ARG A 204 -5.76 -2.19 11.63
C ARG A 204 -5.79 -2.11 13.16
N SER A 205 -6.86 -2.59 13.82
CA SER A 205 -6.94 -2.59 15.28
C SER A 205 -5.91 -3.53 15.91
N LYS A 206 -5.70 -4.70 15.31
CA LYS A 206 -4.70 -5.67 15.78
C LYS A 206 -3.27 -5.16 15.66
N MET A 207 -2.96 -4.41 14.59
CA MET A 207 -1.65 -3.77 14.42
C MET A 207 -1.45 -2.67 15.50
N GLU A 208 -2.50 -1.91 15.80
CA GLU A 208 -2.48 -0.90 16.86
C GLU A 208 -2.25 -1.53 18.24
N ASP A 209 -2.94 -2.62 18.57
CA ASP A 209 -2.79 -3.36 19.83
C ASP A 209 -1.35 -3.87 20.03
N LEU A 210 -0.63 -4.14 18.93
CA LEU A 210 0.80 -4.49 18.92
C LEU A 210 1.73 -3.26 18.97
N GLY A 211 1.21 -2.04 19.00
CA GLY A 211 1.98 -0.79 19.00
C GLY A 211 2.45 -0.34 17.61
N TYR A 212 2.00 -0.99 16.54
CA TYR A 212 2.33 -0.64 15.15
C TYR A 212 1.24 0.22 14.52
N ARG A 213 1.59 0.92 13.44
CA ARG A 213 0.64 1.71 12.68
C ARG A 213 0.42 1.07 11.31
N ILE A 214 -0.81 1.12 10.84
CA ILE A 214 -1.13 0.80 9.44
C ILE A 214 -2.02 1.88 8.89
N ASN A 215 -1.74 2.32 7.64
CA ASN A 215 -2.59 3.21 6.89
C ASN A 215 -2.74 2.72 5.46
N LEU A 216 -3.84 3.10 4.80
CA LEU A 216 -4.11 2.79 3.42
C LEU A 216 -4.09 4.08 2.60
N ILE A 217 -3.45 4.03 1.45
CA ILE A 217 -3.50 5.10 0.45
C ILE A 217 -4.33 4.61 -0.74
N ALA A 218 -5.29 5.42 -1.15
CA ALA A 218 -6.20 5.15 -2.25
C ALA A 218 -6.06 6.22 -3.35
N PRO A 219 -5.09 6.07 -4.28
CA PRO A 219 -4.91 7.01 -5.36
C PRO A 219 -6.09 7.02 -6.35
N TRP A 220 -6.37 8.19 -6.92
CA TRP A 220 -7.15 8.39 -8.13
C TRP A 220 -6.34 7.95 -9.36
N ILE A 221 -6.69 8.43 -10.55
CA ILE A 221 -5.89 8.26 -11.77
C ILE A 221 -4.65 9.13 -11.65
N MET A 222 -3.48 8.51 -11.54
CA MET A 222 -2.17 9.18 -11.47
C MET A 222 -1.40 8.95 -12.76
N ASP A 223 -0.55 9.90 -13.16
CA ASP A 223 0.33 9.72 -14.33
C ASP A 223 1.52 8.83 -13.92
N THR A 224 1.45 7.57 -14.27
CA THR A 224 2.49 6.57 -14.01
C THR A 224 2.68 5.68 -15.24
N PRO A 225 3.78 4.95 -15.37
CA PRO A 225 3.95 3.99 -16.48
C PRO A 225 2.78 3.00 -16.63
N MET A 226 2.17 2.57 -15.52
CA MET A 226 1.04 1.64 -15.52
C MET A 226 -0.24 2.23 -16.10
N SER A 227 -0.48 3.51 -15.89
CA SER A 227 -1.75 4.21 -16.20
C SER A 227 -1.61 5.27 -17.28
N LYS A 228 -0.45 5.37 -17.94
CA LYS A 228 -0.12 6.47 -18.85
C LYS A 228 -1.16 6.66 -19.96
N ASP A 229 -1.49 5.60 -20.68
CA ASP A 229 -2.43 5.67 -21.80
C ASP A 229 -3.83 6.10 -21.33
N PHE A 230 -4.26 5.60 -20.17
CA PHE A 230 -5.53 5.96 -19.56
C PHE A 230 -5.52 7.41 -19.04
N ALA A 231 -4.44 7.85 -18.42
CA ALA A 231 -4.26 9.22 -17.96
C ALA A 231 -4.27 10.20 -19.15
N ASP A 232 -3.60 9.85 -20.24
CA ASP A 232 -3.59 10.65 -21.47
C ASP A 232 -4.98 10.72 -22.11
N MET A 233 -5.74 9.61 -22.11
CA MET A 233 -7.13 9.62 -22.56
C MET A 233 -8.01 10.51 -21.67
N CYS A 234 -7.88 10.42 -20.36
CA CYS A 234 -8.61 11.28 -19.41
C CYS A 234 -8.36 12.77 -19.67
N ARG A 235 -7.09 13.15 -19.84
CA ARG A 235 -6.74 14.55 -20.17
C ARG A 235 -7.37 15.04 -21.48
N LYS A 236 -7.40 14.19 -22.51
CA LYS A 236 -8.01 14.54 -23.82
C LYS A 236 -9.50 14.81 -23.71
N VAL A 237 -10.21 14.16 -22.80
CA VAL A 237 -11.66 14.36 -22.59
C VAL A 237 -11.97 15.31 -21.42
N GLY A 238 -10.95 15.97 -20.86
CA GLY A 238 -11.12 16.97 -19.81
C GLY A 238 -11.29 16.42 -18.38
N PHE A 239 -11.03 15.13 -18.15
CA PHE A 239 -11.01 14.58 -16.81
C PHE A 239 -9.69 14.87 -16.09
N PRO A 240 -9.73 15.29 -14.82
CA PRO A 240 -8.54 15.61 -14.06
C PRO A 240 -7.74 14.34 -13.73
N VAL A 241 -6.42 14.43 -13.88
CA VAL A 241 -5.43 13.43 -13.49
C VAL A 241 -4.64 13.98 -12.30
N GLY A 242 -4.43 13.16 -11.28
CA GLY A 242 -3.72 13.55 -10.07
C GLY A 242 -2.19 13.56 -10.26
N ASP A 243 -1.51 14.26 -9.36
CA ASP A 243 -0.06 14.28 -9.28
C ASP A 243 0.43 13.05 -8.49
N ALA A 244 1.29 12.25 -9.10
CA ALA A 244 1.87 11.07 -8.46
C ALA A 244 2.74 11.42 -7.23
N ASP A 245 3.32 12.62 -7.19
CA ASP A 245 4.09 13.11 -6.03
C ASP A 245 3.21 13.28 -4.79
N ASP A 246 1.92 13.56 -4.93
CA ASP A 246 1.01 13.66 -3.78
C ASP A 246 0.79 12.30 -3.10
N VAL A 247 0.90 11.20 -3.86
CA VAL A 247 0.91 9.84 -3.28
C VAL A 247 2.17 9.65 -2.42
N ALA A 248 3.35 10.04 -2.92
CA ALA A 248 4.59 9.95 -2.15
C ALA A 248 4.51 10.82 -0.88
N LYS A 249 4.02 12.07 -0.97
CA LYS A 249 3.81 12.95 0.20
C LYS A 249 2.88 12.32 1.24
N ALA A 250 1.78 11.69 0.81
CA ALA A 250 0.85 11.02 1.72
C ALA A 250 1.49 9.80 2.41
N VAL A 251 2.31 9.02 1.70
CA VAL A 251 3.07 7.91 2.29
C VAL A 251 4.09 8.42 3.31
N ILE A 252 4.84 9.49 2.99
CA ILE A 252 5.77 10.13 3.93
C ILE A 252 5.04 10.61 5.18
N ARG A 253 3.85 11.22 5.04
CA ARG A 253 2.99 11.57 6.17
C ARG A 253 2.64 10.34 7.00
N CYS A 254 2.17 9.26 6.38
CA CYS A 254 1.85 8.02 7.09
C CYS A 254 3.07 7.42 7.81
N ALA A 255 4.27 7.56 7.26
CA ALA A 255 5.50 7.09 7.88
C ALA A 255 5.93 7.97 9.07
N ALA A 256 5.84 9.31 8.95
CA ALA A 256 6.37 10.27 9.93
C ALA A 256 5.37 10.66 11.02
N ASP A 257 4.07 10.74 10.73
CA ASP A 257 3.06 11.16 11.71
C ASP A 257 2.64 10.00 12.62
N HIS A 258 3.13 9.99 13.84
CA HIS A 258 2.84 8.97 14.84
C HIS A 258 1.40 8.98 15.34
N THR A 259 0.66 10.06 15.08
CA THR A 259 -0.76 10.16 15.43
C THR A 259 -1.68 9.62 14.36
N LEU A 260 -1.14 9.37 13.14
CA LEU A 260 -1.88 8.86 12.01
C LEU A 260 -1.80 7.33 11.94
N TYR A 261 -2.89 6.66 12.26
CA TYR A 261 -3.01 5.20 12.18
C TYR A 261 -4.45 4.76 11.92
N GLY A 262 -4.59 3.60 11.27
CA GLY A 262 -5.89 3.02 10.96
C GLY A 262 -6.73 3.84 9.98
N ARG A 263 -6.11 4.78 9.24
CA ARG A 263 -6.80 5.70 8.32
C ARG A 263 -6.58 5.30 6.87
N ALA A 264 -7.61 5.57 6.04
CA ALA A 264 -7.56 5.43 4.60
C ALA A 264 -7.60 6.82 3.96
N LEU A 265 -6.53 7.19 3.25
CA LEU A 265 -6.40 8.49 2.60
C LEU A 265 -6.63 8.36 1.10
N ALA A 266 -7.59 9.09 0.57
CA ALA A 266 -7.76 9.27 -0.87
C ALA A 266 -6.80 10.35 -1.38
N ILE A 267 -6.15 10.06 -2.51
CA ILE A 267 -5.35 11.04 -3.22
C ILE A 267 -6.11 11.40 -4.48
N GLY A 268 -6.85 12.50 -4.41
CA GLY A 268 -7.61 13.04 -5.53
C GLY A 268 -6.73 13.85 -6.49
N PRO A 269 -7.33 14.38 -7.57
CA PRO A 269 -6.59 15.20 -8.52
C PRO A 269 -6.21 16.59 -7.98
N THR A 270 -6.88 17.08 -6.94
CA THR A 270 -6.68 18.42 -6.38
C THR A 270 -6.43 18.42 -4.89
N GLU A 271 -6.78 17.35 -4.18
CA GLU A 271 -6.65 17.28 -2.73
C GLU A 271 -6.44 15.86 -2.22
N THR A 272 -5.82 15.75 -1.05
CA THR A 272 -5.75 14.53 -0.26
C THR A 272 -6.75 14.62 0.89
N PHE A 273 -7.58 13.60 1.10
CA PHE A 273 -8.57 13.59 2.16
C PHE A 273 -8.72 12.21 2.82
N ASP A 274 -9.15 12.22 4.07
CA ASP A 274 -9.49 11.01 4.81
C ASP A 274 -10.84 10.44 4.33
N LEU A 275 -10.84 9.21 3.86
CA LEU A 275 -12.05 8.53 3.38
C LEU A 275 -13.11 8.28 4.46
N ARG A 276 -12.71 8.29 5.74
CA ARG A 276 -13.60 8.11 6.90
C ARG A 276 -14.50 6.87 6.79
N ASP A 277 -14.00 5.84 6.10
CA ASP A 277 -14.82 4.66 5.76
C ASP A 277 -15.20 3.79 6.97
N ASP A 278 -14.61 4.04 8.13
CA ASP A 278 -14.96 3.46 9.43
C ASP A 278 -15.96 4.29 10.23
N LEU A 279 -16.15 5.56 9.87
CA LEU A 279 -17.02 6.51 10.58
C LEU A 279 -18.36 6.70 9.88
N GLU A 280 -18.34 6.87 8.56
CA GLU A 280 -19.51 7.28 7.80
C GLU A 280 -19.95 6.24 6.76
N GLY A 281 -19.00 5.52 6.19
CA GLY A 281 -19.26 4.63 5.06
C GLY A 281 -19.57 3.20 5.42
N LEU A 282 -19.59 2.83 6.66
CA LEU A 282 -19.78 1.46 7.18
C LEU A 282 -20.04 0.38 6.11
N ASN A 283 -19.73 -0.83 6.37
CA ASN A 283 -19.57 -1.93 5.41
C ASN A 283 -20.75 -2.17 4.46
N ALA A 284 -22.00 -1.87 4.89
CA ALA A 284 -23.20 -2.13 4.08
C ALA A 284 -24.35 -1.16 4.43
N GLY A 285 -24.02 0.06 4.86
CA GLY A 285 -25.00 1.10 5.18
C GLY A 285 -25.61 0.99 6.57
N ILE A 286 -26.62 1.85 6.82
CA ILE A 286 -27.18 2.08 8.15
C ILE A 286 -27.76 0.81 8.80
N LYS A 287 -28.38 -0.06 8.02
CA LYS A 287 -28.96 -1.32 8.52
C LYS A 287 -27.92 -2.26 9.13
N MET A 288 -26.73 -2.35 8.51
CA MET A 288 -25.65 -3.16 9.06
C MET A 288 -25.07 -2.52 10.32
N LYS A 289 -25.00 -1.19 10.36
CA LYS A 289 -24.61 -0.46 11.57
C LYS A 289 -25.54 -0.76 12.73
N GLU A 290 -26.84 -0.59 12.54
CA GLU A 290 -27.87 -0.87 13.54
C GLU A 290 -27.79 -2.32 14.05
N PHE A 291 -27.58 -3.28 13.16
CA PHE A 291 -27.42 -4.70 13.50
C PHE A 291 -26.14 -4.94 14.33
N LEU A 292 -24.99 -4.37 13.94
CA LEU A 292 -23.73 -4.54 14.66
C LEU A 292 -23.72 -3.87 16.03
N GLU A 293 -24.35 -2.68 16.14
CA GLU A 293 -24.47 -1.95 17.41
C GLU A 293 -25.58 -2.52 18.32
N GLY A 294 -26.50 -3.29 17.76
CA GLY A 294 -27.63 -3.94 18.44
C GLY A 294 -27.44 -5.45 18.62
N GLU A 295 -28.07 -6.24 17.76
CA GLU A 295 -28.19 -7.70 17.92
C GLU A 295 -26.83 -8.43 17.88
N ALA A 296 -25.87 -7.94 17.10
CA ALA A 296 -24.55 -8.56 16.97
C ALA A 296 -23.49 -8.00 17.94
N LYS A 297 -23.83 -7.02 18.76
CA LYS A 297 -22.86 -6.30 19.60
C LYS A 297 -22.07 -7.23 20.52
N GLU A 298 -22.74 -8.07 21.30
CA GLU A 298 -22.10 -9.01 22.23
C GLU A 298 -21.22 -10.02 21.48
N PHE A 299 -21.66 -10.48 20.30
CA PHE A 299 -20.87 -11.37 19.44
C PHE A 299 -19.58 -10.68 18.96
N MET A 300 -19.67 -9.44 18.51
CA MET A 300 -18.52 -8.68 18.02
C MET A 300 -17.53 -8.38 19.16
N GLU A 301 -18.02 -8.02 20.35
CA GLU A 301 -17.18 -7.79 21.53
C GLU A 301 -16.46 -9.08 21.97
N PHE A 302 -17.16 -10.23 21.96
CA PHE A 302 -16.56 -11.53 22.29
C PHE A 302 -15.37 -11.88 21.38
N PHE A 303 -15.45 -11.58 20.09
CA PHE A 303 -14.36 -11.84 19.14
C PHE A 303 -13.33 -10.68 19.06
N GLY A 304 -13.38 -9.71 19.98
CA GLY A 304 -12.44 -8.58 20.02
C GLY A 304 -12.57 -7.63 18.84
N GLN A 305 -13.73 -7.62 18.18
CA GLN A 305 -14.05 -6.66 17.12
C GLN A 305 -14.65 -5.41 17.77
N ARG A 306 -14.08 -4.25 17.51
CA ARG A 306 -14.69 -2.98 17.94
C ARG A 306 -15.80 -2.62 16.94
N VAL A 307 -17.00 -2.46 17.45
CA VAL A 307 -18.16 -1.96 16.69
C VAL A 307 -18.09 -0.44 16.58
#